data_579e2514339d7a03c28ed8071ddd9398
#
_entry.id   579e2514339d7a03c28ed8071ddd9398
#
_cell.length_a   1.000
_cell.length_b   1.000
_cell.length_c   1.000
_cell.angle_alpha   90.00
_cell.angle_beta   90.00
_cell.angle_gamma   90.00
#
_symmetry.space_group_name_H-M   'P 1'
#
loop_
_entity.id
_entity.type
_entity.pdbx_description
1 polymer ?
#
loop_
_entity_poly.entity_id
_entity_poly.type
_entity_poly.pdbx_seq_one_letter_code
_entity_poly.pdbx_strand_id
1 'polypeptide(L)'
;ELCRIVERSAGILNIEIEHEGAMELARRSRGTPRIANRFLKRIRDFAQVIGNGIVTKEIAAEALSRLEVDELGLDAIDRRILMMMIKNYNGGPVGLETLAAATGEESVTIEDVYEPYLMQIGFLTRTPRGRCATALAYEHLGMMMPEQPCGECEQMRIGE
;
A
#
# COMPACT_ATOMS: atom_id res chain seq x y z
N GLU A 1 12.41 -9.38 10.44
CA GLU A 1 13.64 -9.11 9.66
C GLU A 1 13.70 -7.66 9.20
N LEU A 2 12.66 -7.11 8.57
CA LEU A 2 12.64 -5.72 8.10
C LEU A 2 12.80 -4.71 9.24
N CYS A 3 12.22 -4.96 10.42
CA CYS A 3 12.39 -4.12 11.61
C CYS A 3 13.86 -3.94 12.00
N ARG A 4 14.67 -5.02 11.97
CA ARG A 4 16.11 -4.96 12.23
C ARG A 4 16.86 -4.10 11.20
N ILE A 5 16.41 -4.14 9.95
CA ILE A 5 16.97 -3.29 8.89
C ILE A 5 16.65 -1.82 9.17
N VAL A 6 15.44 -1.52 9.63
CA VAL A 6 15.01 -0.17 10.01
C VAL A 6 15.83 0.35 11.19
N GLU A 7 15.97 -0.43 12.26
CA GLU A 7 16.78 -0.08 13.44
C GLU A 7 18.25 0.18 13.08
N ARG A 8 18.83 -0.71 12.26
CA ARG A 8 20.19 -0.52 11.76
C ARG A 8 20.34 0.75 10.94
N SER A 9 19.40 1.00 10.03
CA SER A 9 19.40 2.21 9.21
C SER A 9 19.22 3.47 10.04
N ALA A 10 18.39 3.43 11.08
CA ALA A 10 18.21 4.51 12.03
C ALA A 10 19.53 4.83 12.75
N GLY A 11 20.26 3.81 13.22
CA GLY A 11 21.57 3.98 13.82
C GLY A 11 22.59 4.64 12.88
N ILE A 12 22.62 4.23 11.60
CA ILE A 12 23.51 4.84 10.59
C ILE A 12 23.16 6.31 10.31
N LEU A 13 21.86 6.63 10.35
CA LEU A 13 21.35 7.99 10.09
C LEU A 13 21.28 8.87 11.35
N ASN A 14 21.75 8.38 12.50
CA ASN A 14 21.66 9.03 13.82
C ASN A 14 20.22 9.44 14.17
N ILE A 15 19.27 8.53 13.94
CA ILE A 15 17.87 8.70 14.29
C ILE A 15 17.58 7.86 15.52
N GLU A 16 17.10 8.50 16.58
CA GLU A 16 16.60 7.77 17.75
C GLU A 16 15.21 7.21 17.44
N ILE A 17 15.09 5.88 17.45
CA ILE A 17 13.85 5.17 17.18
C ILE A 17 13.62 4.10 18.23
N GLU A 18 12.40 4.05 18.76
CA GLU A 18 11.97 2.97 19.63
C GLU A 18 11.62 1.72 18.80
N HIS A 19 11.78 0.55 19.43
CA HIS A 19 11.47 -0.73 18.77
C HIS A 19 10.05 -0.78 18.19
N GLU A 20 9.07 -0.27 18.93
CA GLU A 20 7.67 -0.21 18.47
C GLU A 20 7.47 0.75 17.29
N GLY A 21 8.19 1.86 17.26
CA GLY A 21 8.23 2.77 16.10
C GLY A 21 8.84 2.12 14.87
N ALA A 22 9.94 1.37 15.06
CA ALA A 22 10.56 0.62 13.98
C ALA A 22 9.66 -0.50 13.44
N MET A 23 8.92 -1.17 14.32
CA MET A 23 7.92 -2.18 13.93
C MET A 23 6.77 -1.58 13.12
N GLU A 24 6.21 -0.45 13.55
CA GLU A 24 5.12 0.24 12.84
C GLU A 24 5.57 0.67 11.43
N LEU A 25 6.78 1.21 11.32
CA LEU A 25 7.36 1.59 10.04
C LEU A 25 7.60 0.38 9.14
N ALA A 26 8.16 -0.71 9.70
CA ALA A 26 8.42 -1.94 8.95
C ALA A 26 7.11 -2.56 8.42
N ARG A 27 6.04 -2.57 9.24
CA ARG A 27 4.73 -3.11 8.87
C ARG A 27 4.15 -2.42 7.64
N ARG A 28 4.24 -1.09 7.57
CA ARG A 28 3.71 -0.29 6.45
C ARG A 28 4.68 -0.14 5.27
N SER A 29 5.85 -0.75 5.34
CA SER A 29 6.88 -0.65 4.28
C SER A 29 6.81 -1.73 3.21
N ARG A 30 5.73 -2.48 3.14
CA ARG A 30 5.48 -3.51 2.09
C ARG A 30 6.59 -4.55 1.98
N GLY A 31 7.25 -4.90 3.07
CA GLY A 31 8.39 -5.82 3.06
C GLY A 31 9.64 -5.28 2.34
N THR A 32 9.66 -4.03 1.96
CA THR A 32 10.72 -3.44 1.11
C THR A 32 11.63 -2.51 1.90
N PRO A 33 12.93 -2.84 2.08
CA PRO A 33 13.89 -1.99 2.80
C PRO A 33 14.04 -0.59 2.22
N ARG A 34 13.94 -0.45 0.90
CA ARG A 34 14.01 0.85 0.20
C ARG A 34 12.87 1.79 0.61
N ILE A 35 11.65 1.25 0.70
CA ILE A 35 10.48 2.02 1.16
C ILE A 35 10.62 2.37 2.63
N ALA A 36 11.04 1.41 3.46
CA ALA A 36 11.30 1.63 4.87
C ALA A 36 12.30 2.76 5.12
N ASN A 37 13.41 2.77 4.41
CA ASN A 37 14.43 3.81 4.52
C ASN A 37 13.92 5.18 4.04
N ARG A 38 13.09 5.22 3.01
CA ARG A 38 12.43 6.45 2.54
C ARG A 38 11.49 7.01 3.61
N PHE A 39 10.68 6.17 4.22
CA PHE A 39 9.79 6.57 5.31
C PHE A 39 10.57 7.01 6.54
N LEU A 40 11.62 6.30 6.91
CA LEU A 40 12.47 6.62 8.06
C LEU A 40 13.02 8.06 7.98
N LYS A 41 13.52 8.46 6.82
CA LYS A 41 14.01 9.84 6.59
C LYS A 41 12.90 10.89 6.77
N ARG A 42 11.69 10.61 6.24
CA ARG A 42 10.54 11.52 6.37
C ARG A 42 10.04 11.61 7.82
N ILE A 43 9.98 10.47 8.50
CA ILE A 43 9.55 10.40 9.91
C ILE A 43 10.54 11.10 10.82
N ARG A 44 11.85 11.01 10.56
CA ARG A 44 12.88 11.77 11.28
C ARG A 44 12.57 13.27 11.26
N ASP A 45 12.35 13.81 10.08
CA ASP A 45 12.10 15.25 9.93
C ASP A 45 10.82 15.66 10.68
N PHE A 46 9.81 14.79 10.66
CA PHE A 46 8.57 14.97 11.42
C PHE A 46 8.80 14.89 12.94
N ALA A 47 9.55 13.92 13.42
CA ALA A 47 9.87 13.76 14.85
C ALA A 47 10.66 14.94 15.41
N GLN A 48 11.51 15.57 14.61
CA GLN A 48 12.25 16.79 14.99
C GLN A 48 11.34 18.01 15.17
N VAL A 49 10.24 18.08 14.40
CA VAL A 49 9.32 19.22 14.44
C VAL A 49 8.28 19.08 15.55
N ILE A 50 7.72 17.89 15.75
CA ILE A 50 6.57 17.66 16.64
C ILE A 50 6.97 16.97 17.94
N GLY A 51 8.04 16.18 17.92
CA GLY A 51 8.52 15.41 19.06
C GLY A 51 9.88 15.88 19.57
N ASN A 52 10.44 15.11 20.48
CA ASN A 52 11.78 15.35 21.04
C ASN A 52 12.91 14.78 20.14
N GLY A 53 12.64 14.51 18.87
CA GLY A 53 13.56 13.87 17.94
C GLY A 53 13.57 12.34 18.03
N ILE A 54 12.77 11.75 18.93
CA ILE A 54 12.65 10.29 19.10
C ILE A 54 11.43 9.79 18.31
N VAL A 55 11.62 8.76 17.51
CA VAL A 55 10.55 8.13 16.74
C VAL A 55 9.86 7.06 17.60
N THR A 56 8.78 7.43 18.26
CA THR A 56 7.90 6.50 18.97
C THR A 56 6.90 5.88 18.00
N LYS A 57 6.12 4.89 18.46
CA LYS A 57 5.04 4.28 17.69
C LYS A 57 4.01 5.31 17.22
N GLU A 58 3.60 6.21 18.13
CA GLU A 58 2.59 7.25 17.87
C GLU A 58 3.08 8.24 16.82
N ILE A 59 4.33 8.69 16.94
CA ILE A 59 4.96 9.60 15.98
C ILE A 59 5.11 8.93 14.62
N ALA A 60 5.52 7.65 14.58
CA ALA A 60 5.61 6.89 13.34
C ALA A 60 4.24 6.74 12.67
N ALA A 61 3.21 6.38 13.43
CA ALA A 61 1.84 6.21 12.92
C ALA A 61 1.26 7.53 12.39
N GLU A 62 1.43 8.63 13.13
CA GLU A 62 0.95 9.96 12.71
C GLU A 62 1.69 10.45 11.46
N ALA A 63 3.00 10.32 11.41
CA ALA A 63 3.79 10.70 10.26
C ALA A 63 3.40 9.91 8.99
N LEU A 64 3.21 8.58 9.12
CA LEU A 64 2.78 7.73 8.01
C LEU A 64 1.34 8.07 7.56
N SER A 65 0.45 8.41 8.48
CA SER A 65 -0.89 8.90 8.16
C SER A 65 -0.86 10.20 7.35
N ARG A 66 0.01 11.15 7.72
CA ARG A 66 0.21 12.39 6.96
C ARG A 66 0.86 12.18 5.58
N LEU A 67 1.61 11.10 5.41
CA LEU A 67 2.12 10.63 4.13
C LEU A 67 1.06 9.87 3.32
N GLU A 68 -0.17 9.81 3.82
CA GLU A 68 -1.30 9.10 3.23
C GLU A 68 -1.05 7.59 3.07
N VAL A 69 -0.19 7.03 3.93
CA VAL A 69 0.10 5.59 3.99
C VAL A 69 -0.81 4.95 5.03
N ASP A 70 -1.66 4.04 4.61
CA ASP A 70 -2.59 3.34 5.50
C ASP A 70 -1.93 2.20 6.30
N GLU A 71 -2.74 1.47 7.07
CA GLU A 71 -2.26 0.38 7.92
C GLU A 71 -1.63 -0.79 7.15
N LEU A 72 -2.01 -0.99 5.90
CA LEU A 72 -1.45 -2.00 5.00
C LEU A 72 -0.29 -1.47 4.16
N GLY A 73 0.06 -0.20 4.30
CA GLY A 73 1.11 0.43 3.52
C GLY A 73 0.65 0.88 2.13
N LEU A 74 -0.65 0.98 1.88
CA LEU A 74 -1.18 1.54 0.63
C LEU A 74 -1.05 3.06 0.65
N ASP A 75 -0.52 3.62 -0.42
CA ASP A 75 -0.44 5.06 -0.60
C ASP A 75 -1.67 5.60 -1.36
N ALA A 76 -1.69 6.91 -1.60
CA ALA A 76 -2.79 7.56 -2.31
C ALA A 76 -3.00 7.02 -3.73
N ILE A 77 -1.92 6.59 -4.40
CA ILE A 77 -1.99 6.07 -5.78
C ILE A 77 -2.57 4.66 -5.79
N ASP A 78 -2.15 3.79 -4.88
CA ASP A 78 -2.75 2.45 -4.73
C ASP A 78 -4.26 2.53 -4.52
N ARG A 79 -4.69 3.39 -3.59
CA ARG A 79 -6.12 3.60 -3.33
C ARG A 79 -6.84 4.17 -4.53
N ARG A 80 -6.20 5.09 -5.27
CA ARG A 80 -6.76 5.65 -6.50
C ARG A 80 -6.96 4.57 -7.57
N ILE A 81 -5.98 3.69 -7.78
CA ILE A 81 -6.08 2.57 -8.71
C ILE A 81 -7.29 1.69 -8.36
N LEU A 82 -7.38 1.24 -7.11
CA LEU A 82 -8.48 0.39 -6.65
C LEU A 82 -9.83 1.11 -6.74
N MET A 83 -9.91 2.36 -6.32
CA MET A 83 -11.15 3.15 -6.42
C MET A 83 -11.62 3.34 -7.84
N MET A 84 -10.70 3.61 -8.78
CA MET A 84 -11.04 3.76 -10.20
C MET A 84 -11.59 2.46 -10.77
N MET A 85 -10.96 1.33 -10.45
CA MET A 85 -11.47 0.01 -10.86
C MET A 85 -12.87 -0.25 -10.33
N ILE A 86 -13.10 0.03 -9.05
CA ILE A 86 -14.38 -0.23 -8.39
C ILE A 86 -15.48 0.71 -8.89
N LYS A 87 -15.23 2.03 -8.89
CA LYS A 87 -16.26 3.04 -9.20
C LYS A 87 -16.62 3.10 -10.67
N ASN A 88 -15.60 3.02 -11.55
CA ASN A 88 -15.80 3.26 -12.97
C ASN A 88 -15.98 1.97 -13.78
N TYR A 89 -15.52 0.84 -13.25
CA TYR A 89 -15.49 -0.44 -13.96
C TYR A 89 -16.08 -1.61 -13.17
N ASN A 90 -16.82 -1.32 -12.09
CA ASN A 90 -17.44 -2.34 -11.21
C ASN A 90 -16.46 -3.44 -10.76
N GLY A 91 -15.20 -3.09 -10.50
CA GLY A 91 -14.16 -4.02 -10.09
C GLY A 91 -13.39 -4.68 -11.24
N GLY A 92 -13.69 -4.32 -12.47
CA GLY A 92 -12.99 -4.83 -13.65
C GLY A 92 -13.76 -5.90 -14.42
N PRO A 93 -13.19 -6.53 -15.45
CA PRO A 93 -11.76 -6.44 -15.87
C PRO A 93 -11.40 -5.10 -16.53
N VAL A 94 -10.23 -4.56 -16.18
CA VAL A 94 -9.72 -3.30 -16.71
C VAL A 94 -8.34 -3.50 -17.32
N GLY A 95 -8.11 -3.00 -18.53
CA GLY A 95 -6.81 -3.05 -19.19
C GLY A 95 -5.79 -2.13 -18.52
N LEU A 96 -4.52 -2.47 -18.62
CA LEU A 96 -3.42 -1.69 -18.03
C LEU A 96 -3.38 -0.25 -18.54
N GLU A 97 -3.49 -0.07 -19.85
CA GLU A 97 -3.50 1.25 -20.50
C GLU A 97 -4.69 2.11 -20.05
N THR A 98 -5.84 1.47 -19.82
CA THR A 98 -7.03 2.15 -19.31
C THR A 98 -6.84 2.62 -17.88
N LEU A 99 -6.21 1.79 -17.02
CA LEU A 99 -5.86 2.19 -15.66
C LEU A 99 -4.84 3.32 -15.65
N ALA A 100 -3.82 3.25 -16.50
CA ALA A 100 -2.79 4.27 -16.64
C ALA A 100 -3.42 5.62 -17.02
N ALA A 101 -4.25 5.64 -18.04
CA ALA A 101 -4.96 6.84 -18.48
C ALA A 101 -5.89 7.42 -17.39
N ALA A 102 -6.60 6.56 -16.66
CA ALA A 102 -7.54 6.95 -15.63
C ALA A 102 -6.86 7.46 -14.34
N THR A 103 -5.68 6.95 -14.00
CA THR A 103 -4.94 7.35 -12.80
C THR A 103 -3.92 8.45 -13.04
N GLY A 104 -3.55 8.69 -14.30
CA GLY A 104 -2.49 9.61 -14.67
C GLY A 104 -1.09 9.08 -14.43
N GLU A 105 -0.96 7.75 -14.28
CA GLU A 105 0.31 7.06 -14.08
C GLU A 105 0.77 6.37 -15.37
N GLU A 106 2.05 6.11 -15.49
CA GLU A 106 2.59 5.32 -16.60
C GLU A 106 2.24 3.83 -16.44
N SER A 107 1.88 3.16 -17.53
CA SER A 107 1.54 1.73 -17.54
C SER A 107 2.62 0.86 -16.90
N VAL A 108 3.88 1.13 -17.22
CA VAL A 108 5.05 0.42 -16.67
C VAL A 108 5.15 0.62 -15.14
N THR A 109 4.88 1.84 -14.66
CA THR A 109 4.90 2.13 -13.22
C THR A 109 3.79 1.37 -12.48
N ILE A 110 2.60 1.30 -13.05
CA ILE A 110 1.51 0.51 -12.45
C ILE A 110 1.90 -0.97 -12.40
N GLU A 111 2.40 -1.52 -13.49
CA GLU A 111 2.75 -2.94 -13.59
C GLU A 111 3.94 -3.34 -12.70
N ASP A 112 4.96 -2.49 -12.59
CA ASP A 112 6.21 -2.83 -11.89
C ASP A 112 6.21 -2.42 -10.41
N VAL A 113 5.47 -1.37 -10.04
CA VAL A 113 5.53 -0.78 -8.69
C VAL A 113 4.27 -1.08 -7.87
N TYR A 114 3.10 -0.85 -8.42
CA TYR A 114 1.82 -0.92 -7.67
C TYR A 114 1.17 -2.29 -7.74
N GLU A 115 1.06 -2.86 -8.91
CA GLU A 115 0.37 -4.13 -9.15
C GLU A 115 0.96 -5.31 -8.36
N PRO A 116 2.30 -5.50 -8.26
CA PRO A 116 2.87 -6.65 -7.54
C PRO A 116 2.46 -6.70 -6.08
N TYR A 117 2.43 -5.56 -5.40
CA TYR A 117 2.03 -5.50 -4.00
C TYR A 117 0.52 -5.70 -3.82
N LEU A 118 -0.30 -5.08 -4.65
CA LEU A 118 -1.75 -5.27 -4.63
C LEU A 118 -2.16 -6.71 -4.89
N MET A 119 -1.43 -7.41 -5.76
CA MET A 119 -1.61 -8.85 -5.98
C MET A 119 -1.15 -9.67 -4.78
N GLN A 120 -0.03 -9.32 -4.17
CA GLN A 120 0.52 -10.02 -3.01
C GLN A 120 -0.43 -10.00 -1.81
N ILE A 121 -1.09 -8.88 -1.56
CA ILE A 121 -2.09 -8.75 -0.48
C ILE A 121 -3.47 -9.24 -0.87
N GLY A 122 -3.64 -9.70 -2.11
CA GLY A 122 -4.89 -10.25 -2.60
C GLY A 122 -5.97 -9.23 -2.96
N PHE A 123 -5.60 -7.98 -3.20
CA PHE A 123 -6.56 -6.91 -3.57
C PHE A 123 -6.82 -6.82 -5.06
N LEU A 124 -5.90 -7.35 -5.86
CA LEU A 124 -5.96 -7.32 -7.31
C LEU A 124 -5.65 -8.68 -7.89
N THR A 125 -6.38 -9.07 -8.93
CA THR A 125 -6.10 -10.27 -9.72
C THR A 125 -5.92 -9.91 -11.18
N ARG A 126 -5.06 -10.68 -11.86
CA ARG A 126 -4.81 -10.53 -13.29
C ARG A 126 -5.57 -11.62 -14.05
N THR A 127 -6.43 -11.22 -14.94
CA THR A 127 -7.18 -12.13 -15.84
C THR A 127 -6.77 -11.91 -17.29
N PRO A 128 -7.09 -12.83 -18.23
CA PRO A 128 -6.82 -12.63 -19.66
C PRO A 128 -7.50 -11.38 -20.24
N ARG A 129 -8.56 -10.90 -19.63
CA ARG A 129 -9.29 -9.70 -20.05
C ARG A 129 -8.79 -8.41 -19.42
N GLY A 130 -8.01 -8.50 -18.35
CA GLY A 130 -7.49 -7.34 -17.61
C GLY A 130 -7.38 -7.59 -16.11
N ARG A 131 -7.29 -6.51 -15.36
CA ARG A 131 -7.14 -6.54 -13.90
C ARG A 131 -8.50 -6.42 -13.24
N CYS A 132 -8.71 -7.21 -12.18
CA CYS A 132 -9.94 -7.18 -11.37
C CYS A 132 -9.61 -6.89 -9.92
N ALA A 133 -10.42 -6.04 -9.28
CA ALA A 133 -10.40 -5.84 -7.84
C ALA A 133 -11.12 -6.99 -7.14
N THR A 134 -10.58 -7.47 -6.02
CA THR A 134 -11.13 -8.58 -5.25
C THR A 134 -12.11 -8.09 -4.18
N ALA A 135 -12.84 -9.02 -3.55
CA ALA A 135 -13.71 -8.72 -2.41
C ALA A 135 -12.95 -8.05 -1.26
N LEU A 136 -11.70 -8.46 -1.01
CA LEU A 136 -10.84 -7.86 0.00
C LEU A 136 -10.55 -6.38 -0.25
N ALA A 137 -10.40 -5.98 -1.51
CA ALA A 137 -10.22 -4.58 -1.88
C ALA A 137 -11.48 -3.74 -1.60
N TYR A 138 -12.66 -4.28 -1.88
CA TYR A 138 -13.94 -3.63 -1.56
C TYR A 138 -14.11 -3.45 -0.06
N GLU A 139 -13.84 -4.49 0.72
CA GLU A 139 -13.93 -4.47 2.18
C GLU A 139 -12.98 -3.43 2.79
N HIS A 140 -11.72 -3.42 2.36
CA HIS A 140 -10.71 -2.48 2.84
C HIS A 140 -11.06 -1.01 2.56
N LEU A 141 -11.66 -0.74 1.40
CA LEU A 141 -12.11 0.60 1.02
C LEU A 141 -13.50 0.97 1.59
N GLY A 142 -14.15 0.05 2.34
CA GLY A 142 -15.49 0.25 2.88
C GLY A 142 -16.57 0.37 1.80
N MET A 143 -16.37 -0.28 0.66
CA MET A 143 -17.29 -0.23 -0.49
C MET A 143 -18.06 -1.55 -0.60
N MET A 144 -19.34 -1.46 -0.98
CA MET A 144 -20.16 -2.66 -1.21
C MET A 144 -19.80 -3.31 -2.55
N MET A 145 -19.63 -4.62 -2.54
CA MET A 145 -19.50 -5.39 -3.78
C MET A 145 -20.82 -5.33 -4.59
N PRO A 146 -20.75 -5.15 -5.91
CA PRO A 146 -21.94 -5.28 -6.76
C PRO A 146 -22.52 -6.70 -6.68
N GLU A 147 -23.83 -6.84 -6.76
CA GLU A 147 -24.55 -8.13 -6.68
C GLU A 147 -24.15 -9.14 -7.79
N GLN A 148 -23.57 -8.64 -8.87
CA GLN A 148 -22.97 -9.47 -9.93
C GLN A 148 -21.46 -9.18 -9.99
N PRO A 149 -20.63 -9.90 -9.25
CA PRO A 149 -19.19 -9.84 -9.46
C PRO A 149 -18.89 -10.31 -10.88
N CYS A 150 -17.87 -9.70 -11.50
CA CYS A 150 -17.34 -10.17 -12.76
C CYS A 150 -17.14 -11.70 -12.70
N GLY A 151 -17.78 -12.46 -13.60
CA GLY A 151 -17.93 -13.92 -13.51
C GLY A 151 -16.63 -14.76 -13.45
N GLU A 152 -15.46 -14.11 -13.42
CA GLU A 152 -14.17 -14.77 -13.26
C GLU A 152 -13.56 -14.56 -11.83
N CYS A 153 -14.15 -13.66 -11.01
CA CYS A 153 -13.70 -13.47 -9.62
C CYS A 153 -14.24 -14.55 -8.66
N GLU A 154 -15.18 -15.36 -9.10
CA GLU A 154 -15.83 -16.39 -8.27
C GLU A 154 -14.99 -17.67 -8.08
N GLN A 155 -13.99 -17.91 -8.94
CA GLN A 155 -13.20 -19.14 -8.91
C GLN A 155 -12.16 -19.22 -7.79
N MET A 156 -11.92 -18.14 -7.03
CA MET A 156 -10.96 -18.14 -5.91
C MET A 156 -11.60 -18.45 -4.54
N ARG A 157 -12.92 -18.69 -4.47
CA ARG A 157 -13.57 -19.10 -3.20
C ARG A 157 -13.58 -20.61 -2.93
N ILE A 158 -13.06 -21.41 -3.85
CA ILE A 158 -13.03 -22.87 -3.72
C ILE A 158 -11.59 -23.35 -3.69
N GLY A 159 -10.96 -23.23 -2.54
CA GLY A 159 -9.59 -23.70 -2.29
C GLY A 159 -9.27 -23.63 -0.80
N GLU A 160 -10.10 -24.24 0.04
CA GLU A 160 -9.70 -24.76 1.34
C GLU A 160 -9.34 -26.22 1.19
#